data_192f028bee0e9a13013ec8f094c5cb8b
#
_entry.id   192f028bee0e9a13013ec8f094c5cb8b
#
_cell.length_a   1.000
_cell.length_b   1.000
_cell.length_c   1.000
_cell.angle_alpha   90.00
_cell.angle_beta   90.00
_cell.angle_gamma   90.00
#
_symmetry.space_group_name_H-M   'P 1'
#
loop_
_entity.id
_entity.type
_entity.pdbx_description
1 polymer ?
#
loop_
_entity_poly.entity_id
_entity_poly.type
_entity_poly.pdbx_seq_one_letter_code
_entity_poly.pdbx_strand_id
1 'polypeptide(L)'
;DGTHFNVKTDKFDREFVIPMPGKFNVENALAAIAITYTLGIDSKYMYLGLKSAKTAGRMELFKTKDNKMVSIVDFAHNKLSFEKIYETVQNEYKDRYVITVFGCPGGKAQIRRKNLGEVAGKNSDMVYITADDPGVEEVSKISSEIEKYLKEYTDNYEKIDDREEAIKKAVNYAISLERNSILLILGKGNDNTQKVMNGYAKYKSDIEQVKDYFDEYDK
;
A
#
# COMPACT_ATOMS: atom_id res chain seq x y z
N ASP A 1 -2.99 19.46 -3.52
CA ASP A 1 -2.45 18.18 -3.05
C ASP A 1 -2.30 17.22 -4.22
N GLY A 2 -1.16 16.57 -4.34
CA GLY A 2 -0.81 15.65 -5.42
C GLY A 2 0.66 15.72 -5.80
N THR A 3 1.11 14.82 -6.68
CA THR A 3 2.47 14.83 -7.23
C THR A 3 2.50 15.69 -8.49
N HIS A 4 3.28 16.76 -8.46
CA HIS A 4 3.47 17.71 -9.56
C HIS A 4 4.74 17.37 -10.35
N PHE A 5 4.67 17.44 -11.68
CA PHE A 5 5.80 17.21 -12.57
C PHE A 5 5.64 17.95 -13.90
N ASN A 6 6.75 18.34 -14.51
CA ASN A 6 6.76 19.03 -15.79
C ASN A 6 7.07 18.07 -16.94
N VAL A 7 6.35 18.24 -18.05
CA VAL A 7 6.59 17.51 -19.30
C VAL A 7 6.82 18.51 -20.43
N LYS A 8 7.96 18.36 -21.09
CA LYS A 8 8.32 19.16 -22.26
C LYS A 8 8.44 18.29 -23.51
N THR A 9 7.76 18.69 -24.55
CA THR A 9 7.77 18.06 -25.88
C THR A 9 8.01 19.12 -26.95
N ASP A 10 8.00 18.75 -28.22
CA ASP A 10 8.00 19.69 -29.35
C ASP A 10 6.67 20.43 -29.52
N LYS A 11 5.57 19.95 -28.91
CA LYS A 11 4.22 20.53 -29.04
C LYS A 11 3.75 21.29 -27.82
N PHE A 12 4.28 20.99 -26.63
CA PHE A 12 3.90 21.69 -25.41
C PHE A 12 4.99 21.62 -24.32
N ASP A 13 4.94 22.59 -23.41
CA ASP A 13 5.67 22.62 -22.14
C ASP A 13 4.64 22.88 -21.04
N ARG A 14 4.38 21.88 -20.17
CA ARG A 14 3.27 21.94 -19.25
C ARG A 14 3.55 21.19 -17.95
N GLU A 15 3.09 21.80 -16.84
CA GLU A 15 2.97 21.10 -15.57
C GLU A 15 1.75 20.17 -15.56
N PHE A 16 1.93 18.97 -15.05
CA PHE A 16 0.92 17.97 -14.78
C PHE A 16 0.83 17.68 -13.29
N VAL A 17 -0.33 17.20 -12.85
CA VAL A 17 -0.56 16.77 -11.48
C VAL A 17 -1.30 15.44 -11.49
N ILE A 18 -0.89 14.54 -10.60
CA ILE A 18 -1.59 13.28 -10.30
C ILE A 18 -1.89 13.22 -8.80
N PRO A 19 -3.05 12.69 -8.38
CA PRO A 19 -3.42 12.63 -6.96
C PRO A 19 -2.67 11.53 -6.19
N MET A 20 -1.95 10.65 -6.87
CA MET A 20 -1.23 9.52 -6.27
C MET A 20 0.21 9.93 -5.91
N PRO A 21 0.71 9.57 -4.70
CA PRO A 21 2.10 9.77 -4.32
C PRO A 21 3.05 8.80 -5.05
N GLY A 22 4.36 9.09 -5.00
CA GLY A 22 5.42 8.21 -5.46
C GLY A 22 5.87 8.43 -6.91
N LYS A 23 7.19 8.47 -7.09
CA LYS A 23 7.84 8.72 -8.37
C LYS A 23 7.41 7.73 -9.47
N PHE A 24 7.17 6.46 -9.14
CA PHE A 24 6.74 5.47 -10.12
C PHE A 24 5.35 5.78 -10.71
N ASN A 25 4.49 6.53 -10.01
CA ASN A 25 3.23 6.99 -10.58
C ASN A 25 3.42 8.13 -11.59
N VAL A 26 4.49 8.92 -11.45
CA VAL A 26 4.92 9.85 -12.50
C VAL A 26 5.36 9.08 -13.76
N GLU A 27 6.10 7.99 -13.60
CA GLU A 27 6.51 7.13 -14.73
C GLU A 27 5.29 6.52 -15.45
N ASN A 28 4.28 6.05 -14.69
CA ASN A 28 3.00 5.58 -15.25
C ASN A 28 2.25 6.70 -15.99
N ALA A 29 2.21 7.90 -15.43
CA ALA A 29 1.59 9.07 -16.06
C ALA A 29 2.32 9.47 -17.35
N LEU A 30 3.65 9.43 -17.36
CA LEU A 30 4.46 9.69 -18.57
C LEU A 30 4.16 8.69 -19.68
N ALA A 31 3.95 7.41 -19.35
CA ALA A 31 3.53 6.40 -20.35
C ALA A 31 2.15 6.74 -20.94
N ALA A 32 1.19 7.15 -20.10
CA ALA A 32 -0.13 7.58 -20.56
C ALA A 32 -0.06 8.85 -21.44
N ILE A 33 0.77 9.83 -21.05
CA ILE A 33 1.01 11.03 -21.83
C ILE A 33 1.65 10.66 -23.19
N ALA A 34 2.64 9.79 -23.22
CA ALA A 34 3.30 9.37 -24.46
C ALA A 34 2.31 8.71 -25.44
N ILE A 35 1.45 7.82 -24.95
CA ILE A 35 0.42 7.19 -25.78
C ILE A 35 -0.58 8.21 -26.31
N THR A 36 -1.13 9.06 -25.45
CA THR A 36 -2.12 10.08 -25.85
C THR A 36 -1.52 11.15 -26.74
N TYR A 37 -0.25 11.48 -26.56
CA TYR A 37 0.52 12.36 -27.43
C TYR A 37 0.62 11.80 -28.87
N THR A 38 0.95 10.51 -29.02
CA THR A 38 1.02 9.86 -30.35
C THR A 38 -0.35 9.77 -31.03
N LEU A 39 -1.43 9.73 -30.25
CA LEU A 39 -2.80 9.77 -30.76
C LEU A 39 -3.29 11.19 -31.10
N GLY A 40 -2.46 12.21 -30.92
CA GLY A 40 -2.79 13.60 -31.23
C GLY A 40 -3.75 14.27 -30.24
N ILE A 41 -3.89 13.73 -29.03
CA ILE A 41 -4.73 14.33 -27.98
C ILE A 41 -4.05 15.62 -27.47
N ASP A 42 -4.85 16.69 -27.30
CA ASP A 42 -4.36 17.94 -26.73
C ASP A 42 -3.93 17.79 -25.27
N SER A 43 -2.81 18.43 -24.91
CA SER A 43 -2.24 18.37 -23.55
C SER A 43 -3.21 18.81 -22.44
N LYS A 44 -4.20 19.65 -22.76
CA LYS A 44 -5.26 20.06 -21.83
C LYS A 44 -6.10 18.85 -21.36
N TYR A 45 -6.43 17.96 -22.27
CA TYR A 45 -7.22 16.76 -21.93
C TYR A 45 -6.38 15.71 -21.21
N MET A 46 -5.10 15.58 -21.56
CA MET A 46 -4.15 14.75 -20.81
C MET A 46 -4.05 15.23 -19.35
N TYR A 47 -3.92 16.54 -19.13
CA TYR A 47 -3.89 17.15 -17.80
C TYR A 47 -5.16 16.87 -17.00
N LEU A 48 -6.34 17.09 -17.60
CA LEU A 48 -7.62 16.86 -16.94
C LEU A 48 -7.81 15.38 -16.55
N GLY A 49 -7.44 14.46 -17.45
CA GLY A 49 -7.50 13.02 -17.19
C GLY A 49 -6.58 12.61 -16.05
N LEU A 50 -5.32 13.06 -16.05
CA LEU A 50 -4.35 12.72 -15.02
C LEU A 50 -4.70 13.33 -13.66
N LYS A 51 -5.17 14.56 -13.62
CA LYS A 51 -5.61 15.25 -12.39
C LYS A 51 -6.75 14.52 -11.68
N SER A 52 -7.60 13.83 -12.43
CA SER A 52 -8.72 13.06 -11.90
C SER A 52 -8.44 11.54 -11.82
N ALA A 53 -7.25 11.11 -12.21
CA ALA A 53 -6.91 9.69 -12.25
C ALA A 53 -6.92 9.08 -10.85
N LYS A 54 -7.69 8.01 -10.70
CA LYS A 54 -7.74 7.19 -9.48
C LYS A 54 -7.80 5.72 -9.88
N THR A 55 -7.02 4.90 -9.19
CA THR A 55 -7.08 3.45 -9.33
C THR A 55 -7.31 2.86 -7.94
N ALA A 56 -8.49 2.30 -7.72
CA ALA A 56 -8.85 1.71 -6.44
C ALA A 56 -7.81 0.64 -6.02
N GLY A 57 -7.40 0.69 -4.75
CA GLY A 57 -6.41 -0.23 -4.20
C GLY A 57 -4.99 -0.03 -4.71
N ARG A 58 -4.67 1.13 -5.30
CA ARG A 58 -3.32 1.49 -5.76
C ARG A 58 -2.91 2.83 -5.15
N MET A 59 -1.95 2.79 -4.22
CA MET A 59 -1.47 3.97 -3.49
C MET A 59 -2.63 4.84 -2.97
N GLU A 60 -3.69 4.18 -2.49
CA GLU A 60 -4.86 4.90 -1.99
C GLU A 60 -4.56 5.47 -0.61
N LEU A 61 -4.64 6.80 -0.52
CA LEU A 61 -4.19 7.55 0.63
C LEU A 61 -5.39 7.97 1.50
N PHE A 62 -5.32 7.65 2.78
CA PHE A 62 -6.24 8.10 3.82
C PHE A 62 -5.49 8.92 4.86
N LYS A 63 -6.16 9.93 5.43
CA LYS A 63 -5.58 10.79 6.48
C LYS A 63 -6.64 11.11 7.50
N THR A 64 -6.28 11.10 8.78
CA THR A 64 -7.11 11.65 9.86
C THR A 64 -7.12 13.17 9.81
N LYS A 65 -8.17 13.81 10.35
CA LYS A 65 -8.33 15.27 10.33
C LYS A 65 -7.18 16.01 11.00
N ASP A 66 -6.65 15.46 12.07
CA ASP A 66 -5.49 15.98 12.80
C ASP A 66 -4.14 15.63 12.16
N ASN A 67 -4.17 14.86 11.04
CA ASN A 67 -2.99 14.36 10.36
C ASN A 67 -2.04 13.49 11.24
N LYS A 68 -2.53 12.96 12.36
CA LYS A 68 -1.78 12.05 13.23
C LYS A 68 -1.51 10.73 12.53
N MET A 69 -2.52 10.19 11.85
CA MET A 69 -2.41 8.96 11.08
C MET A 69 -2.58 9.19 9.59
N VAL A 70 -1.70 8.58 8.81
CA VAL A 70 -1.83 8.44 7.36
C VAL A 70 -1.85 6.96 7.05
N SER A 71 -2.66 6.51 6.10
CA SER A 71 -2.60 5.14 5.60
C SER A 71 -2.43 5.12 4.09
N ILE A 72 -1.59 4.22 3.61
CA ILE A 72 -1.48 3.84 2.20
C ILE A 72 -2.01 2.41 2.07
N VAL A 73 -3.09 2.24 1.30
CA VAL A 73 -3.64 0.94 0.94
C VAL A 73 -3.22 0.63 -0.49
N ASP A 74 -2.52 -0.50 -0.69
CA ASP A 74 -1.99 -0.86 -2.01
C ASP A 74 -2.03 -2.37 -2.26
N PHE A 75 -2.21 -2.74 -3.51
CA PHE A 75 -2.17 -4.14 -3.98
C PHE A 75 -0.74 -4.69 -4.14
N ALA A 76 0.27 -4.00 -3.64
CA ALA A 76 1.67 -4.42 -3.69
C ALA A 76 1.84 -5.80 -3.04
N HIS A 77 2.44 -6.73 -3.77
CA HIS A 77 2.58 -8.13 -3.38
C HIS A 77 3.89 -8.78 -3.88
N ASN A 78 4.85 -7.97 -4.28
CA ASN A 78 6.18 -8.43 -4.69
C ASN A 78 7.27 -7.48 -4.21
N LYS A 79 8.53 -7.93 -4.28
CA LYS A 79 9.69 -7.19 -3.74
C LYS A 79 9.76 -5.76 -4.28
N LEU A 80 9.72 -5.61 -5.60
CA LEU A 80 9.88 -4.30 -6.25
C LEU A 80 8.78 -3.30 -5.82
N SER A 81 7.51 -3.77 -5.76
CA SER A 81 6.41 -2.91 -5.34
C SER A 81 6.52 -2.50 -3.87
N PHE A 82 6.98 -3.38 -2.98
CA PHE A 82 7.27 -3.03 -1.59
C PHE A 82 8.38 -1.99 -1.50
N GLU A 83 9.51 -2.22 -2.17
CA GLU A 83 10.64 -1.29 -2.20
C GLU A 83 10.19 0.11 -2.68
N LYS A 84 9.34 0.19 -3.71
CA LYS A 84 8.81 1.46 -4.23
C LYS A 84 7.88 2.18 -3.25
N ILE A 85 7.06 1.46 -2.49
CA ILE A 85 6.23 2.05 -1.44
C ILE A 85 7.12 2.61 -0.33
N TYR A 86 8.09 1.84 0.16
CA TYR A 86 8.99 2.32 1.20
C TYR A 86 9.87 3.48 0.73
N GLU A 87 10.33 3.48 -0.52
CA GLU A 87 11.02 4.63 -1.13
C GLU A 87 10.14 5.90 -1.07
N THR A 88 8.85 5.76 -1.38
CA THR A 88 7.88 6.86 -1.29
C THR A 88 7.71 7.33 0.16
N VAL A 89 7.56 6.39 1.11
CA VAL A 89 7.44 6.71 2.54
C VAL A 89 8.67 7.44 3.06
N GLN A 90 9.85 6.97 2.73
CA GLN A 90 11.12 7.58 3.13
C GLN A 90 11.31 8.98 2.56
N ASN A 91 10.77 9.28 1.38
CA ASN A 91 10.88 10.59 0.76
C ASN A 91 9.80 11.58 1.21
N GLU A 92 8.55 11.12 1.33
CA GLU A 92 7.39 11.99 1.54
C GLU A 92 6.85 11.99 2.97
N TYR A 93 7.22 10.99 3.80
CA TYR A 93 6.69 10.77 5.16
C TYR A 93 7.78 10.46 6.20
N LYS A 94 8.96 11.07 6.07
CA LYS A 94 10.22 10.76 6.81
C LYS A 94 10.07 10.67 8.33
N ASP A 95 9.23 11.51 8.93
CA ASP A 95 9.15 11.67 10.38
C ASP A 95 8.03 10.82 11.01
N ARG A 96 7.40 9.94 10.22
CA ARG A 96 6.31 9.09 10.69
C ARG A 96 6.81 7.72 11.12
N TYR A 97 6.19 7.20 12.17
CA TYR A 97 6.37 5.82 12.62
C TYR A 97 5.71 4.88 11.61
N VAL A 98 6.48 3.97 11.02
CA VAL A 98 6.03 3.10 9.93
C VAL A 98 5.47 1.81 10.47
N ILE A 99 4.17 1.58 10.26
CA ILE A 99 3.46 0.35 10.63
C ILE A 99 3.05 -0.37 9.35
N THR A 100 3.45 -1.62 9.17
CA THR A 100 3.13 -2.40 7.97
C THR A 100 2.26 -3.61 8.30
N VAL A 101 1.17 -3.79 7.57
CA VAL A 101 0.29 -4.97 7.60
C VAL A 101 0.35 -5.66 6.24
N PHE A 102 0.77 -6.93 6.22
CA PHE A 102 0.84 -7.69 4.98
C PHE A 102 0.81 -9.19 5.21
N GLY A 103 0.55 -9.93 4.15
CA GLY A 103 0.66 -11.37 4.10
C GLY A 103 1.22 -11.87 2.78
N CYS A 104 1.20 -13.18 2.58
CA CYS A 104 1.56 -13.82 1.33
C CYS A 104 0.52 -14.88 0.94
N PRO A 105 0.31 -15.12 -0.36
CA PRO A 105 -0.60 -16.16 -0.80
C PRO A 105 -0.06 -17.57 -0.50
N GLY A 106 -0.98 -18.50 -0.28
CA GLY A 106 -0.65 -19.91 -0.14
C GLY A 106 -0.50 -20.63 -1.49
N GLY A 107 0.29 -21.68 -1.52
CA GLY A 107 0.46 -22.58 -2.66
C GLY A 107 1.17 -22.00 -3.88
N LYS A 108 1.61 -20.75 -3.85
CA LYS A 108 2.31 -20.10 -4.98
C LYS A 108 3.29 -19.03 -4.51
N ALA A 109 4.26 -18.70 -5.36
CA ALA A 109 5.20 -17.59 -5.20
C ALA A 109 5.90 -17.54 -3.81
N GLN A 110 6.30 -18.67 -3.26
CA GLN A 110 6.90 -18.81 -1.92
C GLN A 110 8.11 -17.89 -1.68
N ILE A 111 8.86 -17.55 -2.74
CA ILE A 111 9.98 -16.61 -2.64
C ILE A 111 9.54 -15.22 -2.13
N ARG A 112 8.25 -14.86 -2.26
CA ARG A 112 7.72 -13.61 -1.72
C ARG A 112 7.79 -13.57 -0.21
N ARG A 113 7.63 -14.70 0.50
CA ARG A 113 7.70 -14.78 1.96
C ARG A 113 9.05 -14.27 2.47
N LYS A 114 10.14 -14.70 1.80
CA LYS A 114 11.47 -14.18 2.05
C LYS A 114 11.57 -12.70 1.69
N ASN A 115 11.28 -12.37 0.44
CA ASN A 115 11.50 -11.04 -0.10
C ASN A 115 10.72 -9.95 0.65
N LEU A 116 9.44 -10.21 0.95
CA LEU A 116 8.59 -9.23 1.64
C LEU A 116 8.93 -9.15 3.13
N GLY A 117 9.27 -10.28 3.77
CA GLY A 117 9.76 -10.29 5.16
C GLY A 117 11.03 -9.45 5.33
N GLU A 118 12.03 -9.64 4.45
CA GLU A 118 13.27 -8.84 4.48
C GLU A 118 13.00 -7.33 4.24
N VAL A 119 12.18 -7.00 3.23
CA VAL A 119 11.91 -5.60 2.91
C VAL A 119 11.11 -4.92 4.02
N ALA A 120 10.07 -5.57 4.54
CA ALA A 120 9.26 -5.03 5.64
C ALA A 120 10.08 -4.89 6.93
N GLY A 121 10.88 -5.91 7.30
CA GLY A 121 11.71 -5.89 8.49
C GLY A 121 12.76 -4.78 8.49
N LYS A 122 13.30 -4.42 7.32
CA LYS A 122 14.28 -3.34 7.17
C LYS A 122 13.69 -1.94 7.25
N ASN A 123 12.43 -1.77 6.90
CA ASN A 123 11.86 -0.45 6.61
C ASN A 123 10.63 -0.10 7.45
N SER A 124 10.21 -0.99 8.37
CA SER A 124 9.09 -0.74 9.27
C SER A 124 9.55 -0.66 10.72
N ASP A 125 8.89 0.18 11.49
CA ASP A 125 9.07 0.25 12.95
C ASP A 125 8.23 -0.81 13.66
N MET A 126 7.08 -1.21 13.08
CA MET A 126 6.22 -2.30 13.56
C MET A 126 5.61 -3.06 12.37
N VAL A 127 5.53 -4.39 12.47
CA VAL A 127 4.98 -5.25 11.41
C VAL A 127 3.90 -6.17 11.96
N TYR A 128 2.76 -6.22 11.28
CA TYR A 128 1.72 -7.21 11.47
C TYR A 128 1.70 -8.18 10.29
N ILE A 129 2.05 -9.44 10.54
CA ILE A 129 2.00 -10.51 9.53
C ILE A 129 0.65 -11.18 9.63
N THR A 130 -0.08 -11.28 8.51
CA THR A 130 -1.45 -11.77 8.49
C THR A 130 -1.78 -12.56 7.23
N ALA A 131 -3.05 -12.98 7.10
CA ALA A 131 -3.54 -13.60 5.88
C ALA A 131 -3.52 -12.61 4.69
N ASP A 132 -3.24 -13.18 3.51
CA ASP A 132 -3.56 -12.60 2.20
C ASP A 132 -4.60 -13.54 1.52
N ASP A 133 -4.17 -14.40 0.63
CA ASP A 133 -4.99 -15.44 -0.01
C ASP A 133 -4.42 -16.83 0.32
N PRO A 134 -4.63 -17.37 1.54
CA PRO A 134 -3.96 -18.59 1.98
C PRO A 134 -4.37 -19.85 1.17
N GLY A 135 -5.58 -19.87 0.62
CA GLY A 135 -6.09 -21.04 -0.09
C GLY A 135 -6.16 -22.27 0.81
N VAL A 136 -5.42 -23.31 0.45
CA VAL A 136 -5.35 -24.57 1.21
C VAL A 136 -4.21 -24.61 2.24
N GLU A 137 -3.39 -23.58 2.32
CA GLU A 137 -2.25 -23.53 3.23
C GLU A 137 -2.64 -22.76 4.51
N GLU A 138 -2.18 -23.23 5.66
CA GLU A 138 -2.47 -22.59 6.92
C GLU A 138 -1.78 -21.22 7.02
N VAL A 139 -2.51 -20.19 7.46
CA VAL A 139 -1.99 -18.83 7.61
C VAL A 139 -0.80 -18.80 8.57
N SER A 140 -0.90 -19.52 9.69
CA SER A 140 0.17 -19.64 10.69
C SER A 140 1.49 -20.17 10.11
N LYS A 141 1.42 -21.11 9.16
CA LYS A 141 2.59 -21.64 8.46
C LYS A 141 3.19 -20.57 7.54
N ILE A 142 2.35 -19.90 6.73
CA ILE A 142 2.79 -18.81 5.84
C ILE A 142 3.47 -17.71 6.66
N SER A 143 2.82 -17.28 7.74
CA SER A 143 3.32 -16.23 8.64
C SER A 143 4.65 -16.61 9.30
N SER A 144 4.82 -17.89 9.69
CA SER A 144 6.08 -18.38 10.27
C SER A 144 7.22 -18.41 9.25
N GLU A 145 6.93 -18.66 7.98
CA GLU A 145 7.94 -18.57 6.93
C GLU A 145 8.34 -17.12 6.61
N ILE A 146 7.40 -16.16 6.68
CA ILE A 146 7.71 -14.73 6.56
C ILE A 146 8.56 -14.27 7.75
N GLU A 147 8.14 -14.61 8.98
CA GLU A 147 8.81 -14.30 10.24
C GLU A 147 10.28 -14.70 10.21
N LYS A 148 10.60 -15.87 9.66
CA LYS A 148 11.98 -16.37 9.58
C LYS A 148 12.96 -15.36 8.99
N TYR A 149 12.53 -14.60 7.99
CA TYR A 149 13.35 -13.60 7.29
C TYR A 149 13.19 -12.20 7.87
N LEU A 150 12.01 -11.87 8.39
CA LEU A 150 11.72 -10.58 8.99
C LEU A 150 12.51 -10.38 10.28
N LYS A 151 12.57 -11.39 11.15
CA LYS A 151 13.27 -11.33 12.45
C LYS A 151 14.80 -11.17 12.36
N GLU A 152 15.37 -11.28 11.18
CA GLU A 152 16.78 -10.93 10.96
C GLU A 152 17.02 -9.41 11.04
N TYR A 153 15.95 -8.61 10.97
CA TYR A 153 16.02 -7.15 10.89
C TYR A 153 15.27 -6.43 12.01
N THR A 154 14.24 -7.04 12.60
CA THR A 154 13.46 -6.45 13.68
C THR A 154 12.80 -7.51 14.56
N ASP A 155 12.66 -7.18 15.85
CA ASP A 155 11.84 -7.93 16.81
C ASP A 155 10.46 -7.29 17.02
N ASN A 156 10.18 -6.14 16.36
CA ASN A 156 8.92 -5.43 16.47
C ASN A 156 7.91 -5.96 15.44
N TYR A 157 7.36 -7.12 15.69
CA TYR A 157 6.33 -7.70 14.84
C TYR A 157 5.35 -8.55 15.64
N GLU A 158 4.18 -8.77 15.05
CA GLU A 158 3.17 -9.68 15.57
C GLU A 158 2.54 -10.47 14.42
N LYS A 159 2.17 -11.74 14.69
CA LYS A 159 1.42 -12.60 13.77
C LYS A 159 -0.03 -12.67 14.21
N ILE A 160 -0.94 -12.31 13.32
CA ILE A 160 -2.38 -12.33 13.55
C ILE A 160 -3.03 -12.96 12.32
N ASP A 161 -3.59 -14.15 12.46
CA ASP A 161 -4.08 -14.92 11.33
C ASP A 161 -5.28 -14.25 10.63
N ASP A 162 -6.15 -13.60 11.39
CA ASP A 162 -7.26 -12.82 10.86
C ASP A 162 -6.80 -11.43 10.40
N ARG A 163 -7.02 -11.11 9.12
CA ARG A 163 -6.55 -9.86 8.53
C ARG A 163 -7.33 -8.64 9.02
N GLU A 164 -8.63 -8.79 9.28
CA GLU A 164 -9.44 -7.68 9.82
C GLU A 164 -8.98 -7.33 11.23
N GLU A 165 -8.69 -8.35 12.06
CA GLU A 165 -8.13 -8.17 13.39
C GLU A 165 -6.74 -7.53 13.34
N ALA A 166 -5.89 -7.95 12.40
CA ALA A 166 -4.54 -7.38 12.21
C ALA A 166 -4.60 -5.89 11.85
N ILE A 167 -5.47 -5.50 10.91
CA ILE A 167 -5.67 -4.09 10.52
C ILE A 167 -6.21 -3.29 11.70
N LYS A 168 -7.22 -3.79 12.40
CA LYS A 168 -7.79 -3.15 13.61
C LYS A 168 -6.71 -2.91 14.66
N LYS A 169 -5.89 -3.92 14.93
CA LYS A 169 -4.80 -3.82 15.91
C LYS A 169 -3.74 -2.82 15.50
N ALA A 170 -3.37 -2.79 14.22
CA ALA A 170 -2.42 -1.82 13.67
C ALA A 170 -2.93 -0.37 13.83
N VAL A 171 -4.22 -0.12 13.55
CA VAL A 171 -4.85 1.19 13.75
C VAL A 171 -4.86 1.57 15.23
N ASN A 172 -5.30 0.68 16.12
CA ASN A 172 -5.32 0.93 17.56
C ASN A 172 -3.91 1.19 18.11
N TYR A 173 -2.91 0.48 17.61
CA TYR A 173 -1.53 0.74 17.96
C TYR A 173 -1.08 2.14 17.51
N ALA A 174 -1.41 2.54 16.27
CA ALA A 174 -1.12 3.88 15.77
C ALA A 174 -1.80 4.98 16.61
N ILE A 175 -3.04 4.76 17.06
CA ILE A 175 -3.76 5.67 17.96
C ILE A 175 -3.02 5.85 19.30
N SER A 176 -2.47 4.77 19.85
CA SER A 176 -1.79 4.77 21.14
C SER A 176 -0.41 5.47 21.12
N LEU A 177 0.17 5.68 19.94
CA LEU A 177 1.46 6.34 19.83
C LEU A 177 1.36 7.84 20.12
N GLU A 178 2.39 8.38 20.79
CA GLU A 178 2.52 9.84 21.03
C GLU A 178 3.13 10.60 19.83
N ARG A 179 3.28 9.93 18.70
CA ARG A 179 3.90 10.47 17.48
C ARG A 179 3.05 10.16 16.25
N ASN A 180 3.28 10.93 15.19
CA ASN A 180 2.63 10.69 13.91
C ASN A 180 3.05 9.36 13.31
N SER A 181 2.11 8.65 12.69
CA SER A 181 2.34 7.33 12.09
C SER A 181 1.88 7.27 10.63
N ILE A 182 2.42 6.28 9.91
CA ILE A 182 1.94 5.86 8.62
C ILE A 182 1.68 4.35 8.62
N LEU A 183 0.47 3.96 8.21
CA LEU A 183 0.06 2.57 8.10
C LEU A 183 0.12 2.14 6.63
N LEU A 184 0.91 1.12 6.35
CA LEU A 184 1.01 0.49 5.04
C LEU A 184 0.20 -0.81 5.07
N ILE A 185 -0.97 -0.81 4.42
CA ILE A 185 -1.82 -1.99 4.32
C ILE A 185 -1.64 -2.57 2.92
N LEU A 186 -0.85 -3.65 2.82
CA LEU A 186 -0.32 -4.13 1.55
C LEU A 186 -0.80 -5.54 1.20
N GLY A 187 -1.03 -5.78 -0.09
CA GLY A 187 -1.34 -7.09 -0.67
C GLY A 187 -2.70 -7.17 -1.36
N LYS A 188 -3.77 -6.76 -0.68
CA LYS A 188 -5.15 -6.93 -1.18
C LYS A 188 -5.78 -5.67 -1.76
N GLY A 189 -5.35 -4.48 -1.35
CA GLY A 189 -5.89 -3.23 -1.88
C GLY A 189 -7.41 -3.14 -1.73
N ASN A 190 -8.14 -3.19 -2.85
CA ASN A 190 -9.61 -3.14 -2.89
C ASN A 190 -10.30 -4.50 -3.09
N ASP A 191 -9.57 -5.61 -2.97
CA ASP A 191 -10.18 -6.94 -3.05
C ASP A 191 -11.23 -7.11 -1.93
N ASN A 192 -12.41 -7.58 -2.31
CA ASN A 192 -13.53 -7.85 -1.39
C ASN A 192 -13.78 -9.35 -1.18
N THR A 193 -12.83 -10.17 -1.58
CA THR A 193 -12.82 -11.61 -1.36
C THR A 193 -11.46 -12.07 -0.87
N GLN A 194 -11.45 -13.18 -0.13
CA GLN A 194 -10.22 -13.86 0.30
C GLN A 194 -10.28 -15.30 -0.16
N LYS A 195 -9.21 -15.77 -0.79
CA LYS A 195 -9.12 -17.18 -1.19
C LYS A 195 -8.92 -18.05 0.04
N VAL A 196 -9.81 -19.01 0.22
CA VAL A 196 -9.81 -20.01 1.30
C VAL A 196 -9.81 -21.41 0.72
N MET A 197 -9.73 -22.44 1.58
CA MET A 197 -9.62 -23.85 1.16
C MET A 197 -10.64 -24.25 0.09
N ASN A 198 -11.91 -23.83 0.22
CA ASN A 198 -13.02 -24.24 -0.63
C ASN A 198 -13.52 -23.16 -1.59
N GLY A 199 -12.65 -22.21 -1.98
CA GLY A 199 -13.02 -21.14 -2.90
C GLY A 199 -12.68 -19.74 -2.39
N TYR A 200 -13.67 -18.84 -2.44
CA TYR A 200 -13.50 -17.45 -1.97
C TYR A 200 -14.53 -17.11 -0.91
N ALA A 201 -14.07 -16.63 0.23
CA ALA A 201 -14.90 -16.04 1.27
C ALA A 201 -15.08 -14.55 1.02
N LYS A 202 -16.23 -13.99 1.44
CA LYS A 202 -16.45 -12.54 1.44
C LYS A 202 -15.46 -11.91 2.43
N TYR A 203 -14.86 -10.81 2.03
CA TYR A 203 -13.89 -10.05 2.80
C TYR A 203 -14.22 -8.56 2.70
N LYS A 204 -14.23 -7.85 3.82
CA LYS A 204 -14.33 -6.40 3.81
C LYS A 204 -13.00 -5.83 3.35
N SER A 205 -12.97 -5.12 2.21
CA SER A 205 -11.70 -4.67 1.62
C SER A 205 -10.86 -3.84 2.60
N ASP A 206 -9.54 -3.87 2.42
CA ASP A 206 -8.61 -3.08 3.25
C ASP A 206 -8.99 -1.58 3.24
N ILE A 207 -9.45 -1.08 2.09
CA ILE A 207 -9.93 0.30 1.90
C ILE A 207 -11.11 0.61 2.81
N GLU A 208 -12.15 -0.24 2.78
CA GLU A 208 -13.34 -0.04 3.60
C GLU A 208 -13.01 -0.09 5.10
N GLN A 209 -12.12 -0.98 5.50
CA GLN A 209 -11.71 -1.11 6.90
C GLN A 209 -10.96 0.14 7.37
N VAL A 210 -9.93 0.57 6.63
CA VAL A 210 -9.15 1.77 6.99
C VAL A 210 -10.04 3.00 7.04
N LYS A 211 -10.94 3.17 6.06
CA LYS A 211 -11.88 4.27 6.03
C LYS A 211 -12.76 4.28 7.27
N ASP A 212 -13.38 3.15 7.63
CA ASP A 212 -14.28 3.07 8.78
C ASP A 212 -13.54 3.40 10.08
N TYR A 213 -12.33 2.89 10.29
CA TYR A 213 -11.54 3.17 11.49
C TYR A 213 -11.07 4.63 11.57
N PHE A 214 -10.73 5.23 10.44
CA PHE A 214 -10.32 6.65 10.41
C PHE A 214 -11.54 7.57 10.62
N ASP A 215 -12.68 7.24 10.02
CA ASP A 215 -13.93 7.96 10.23
C ASP A 215 -14.42 7.84 11.70
N GLU A 216 -14.16 6.70 12.37
CA GLU A 216 -14.44 6.51 13.79
C GLU A 216 -13.52 7.32 14.69
N TYR A 217 -12.24 7.36 14.38
CA TYR A 217 -11.25 8.17 15.11
C TYR A 217 -11.56 9.67 15.01
N ASP A 218 -12.06 10.13 13.89
CA ASP A 218 -12.31 11.53 13.57
C ASP A 218 -13.65 12.08 14.13
N LYS A 219 -14.46 11.25 14.81
CA LYS A 219 -15.73 11.66 15.45
C LYS A 219 -15.51 12.35 16.78
#